data_c6813687732f1af819a1845ba884be17
#
_entry.id   c6813687732f1af819a1845ba884be17
#
_cell.length_a   1.000
_cell.length_b   1.000
_cell.length_c   1.000
_cell.angle_alpha   90.00
_cell.angle_beta   90.00
_cell.angle_gamma   90.00
#
_symmetry.space_group_name_H-M   'P 1'
#
loop_
_entity.id
_entity.type
_entity.pdbx_description
1 polymer ?
#
loop_
_entity_poly.entity_id
_entity_poly.type
_entity_poly.pdbx_seq_one_letter_code
_entity_poly.pdbx_strand_id
1 'polypeptide(L)'
;GKKNKVLLITSDIPLVHAEAIDDFLERCAELPGDVYYPLISKEANEQMYPESQRTYFTLKEGCFTGGNLILASPQAIINSRWVMDEAFSQRKKPWKLVRMLGFVFILKFITKRLSMGELEKRASSILGYKGVFIISPYPELGTDVDKPSDLELVRKALSPVQGKEA
;
A
#
# COMPACT_ATOMS: atom_id res chain seq x y z
N GLY A 1 -10.34 -16.45 -19.65
CA GLY A 1 -9.63 -17.32 -18.71
C GLY A 1 -9.15 -16.50 -17.53
N LYS A 2 -9.34 -16.97 -16.30
CA LYS A 2 -8.77 -16.35 -15.09
C LYS A 2 -7.24 -16.35 -15.27
N LYS A 3 -6.65 -15.18 -15.48
CA LYS A 3 -5.19 -15.05 -15.47
C LYS A 3 -4.72 -15.33 -14.05
N ASN A 4 -3.82 -16.29 -13.87
CA ASN A 4 -3.19 -16.53 -12.57
C ASN A 4 -2.51 -15.24 -12.12
N LYS A 5 -2.70 -14.85 -10.88
CA LYS A 5 -2.03 -13.71 -10.25
C LYS A 5 -1.12 -14.22 -9.13
N VAL A 6 -0.07 -13.49 -8.85
CA VAL A 6 0.90 -13.78 -7.80
C VAL A 6 0.74 -12.73 -6.71
N LEU A 7 0.60 -13.17 -5.48
CA LEU A 7 0.63 -12.31 -4.30
C LEU A 7 2.08 -12.23 -3.81
N LEU A 8 2.61 -11.02 -3.79
CA LEU A 8 3.91 -10.69 -3.21
C LEU A 8 3.65 -10.00 -1.87
N ILE A 9 4.28 -10.48 -0.81
CA ILE A 9 4.16 -9.93 0.55
C ILE A 9 5.56 -9.70 1.07
N THR A 10 5.81 -8.54 1.72
CA THR A 10 7.07 -8.32 2.43
C THR A 10 7.11 -9.15 3.70
N SER A 11 8.32 -9.49 4.17
CA SER A 11 8.50 -10.38 5.33
C SER A 11 8.49 -9.66 6.68
N ASP A 12 8.31 -8.35 6.69
CA ASP A 12 8.43 -7.46 7.84
C ASP A 12 7.08 -6.95 8.40
N ILE A 13 5.98 -7.62 8.07
CA ILE A 13 4.61 -7.33 8.55
C ILE A 13 4.07 -8.42 9.48
N PRO A 14 4.60 -8.54 10.70
CA PRO A 14 4.30 -9.67 11.59
C PRO A 14 2.87 -9.67 12.16
N LEU A 15 2.09 -8.59 11.99
CA LEU A 15 0.70 -8.50 12.44
C LEU A 15 -0.30 -8.99 11.39
N VAL A 16 0.17 -9.31 10.17
CA VAL A 16 -0.72 -9.79 9.11
C VAL A 16 -1.38 -11.11 9.50
N HIS A 17 -2.67 -11.25 9.22
CA HIS A 17 -3.46 -12.45 9.47
C HIS A 17 -4.29 -12.83 8.22
N ALA A 18 -4.82 -14.05 8.21
CA ALA A 18 -5.47 -14.63 7.04
C ALA A 18 -6.66 -13.78 6.55
N GLU A 19 -7.50 -13.30 7.49
CA GLU A 19 -8.69 -12.52 7.15
C GLU A 19 -8.35 -11.22 6.41
N ALA A 20 -7.24 -10.56 6.77
CA ALA A 20 -6.79 -9.34 6.09
C ALA A 20 -6.34 -9.63 4.65
N ILE A 21 -5.70 -10.77 4.42
CA ILE A 21 -5.28 -11.23 3.10
C ILE A 21 -6.50 -11.62 2.26
N ASP A 22 -7.42 -12.39 2.84
CA ASP A 22 -8.62 -12.87 2.15
C ASP A 22 -9.52 -11.71 1.72
N ASP A 23 -9.80 -10.73 2.61
CA ASP A 23 -10.54 -9.51 2.27
C ASP A 23 -9.88 -8.75 1.10
N PHE A 24 -8.56 -8.61 1.14
CA PHE A 24 -7.84 -7.97 0.04
C PHE A 24 -8.01 -8.72 -1.28
N LEU A 25 -7.89 -10.05 -1.28
CA LEU A 25 -8.04 -10.88 -2.47
C LEU A 25 -9.46 -10.85 -3.03
N GLU A 26 -10.46 -10.87 -2.16
CA GLU A 26 -11.88 -10.76 -2.54
C GLU A 26 -12.15 -9.43 -3.22
N ARG A 27 -11.73 -8.30 -2.64
CA ARG A 27 -11.86 -6.97 -3.26
C ARG A 27 -11.12 -6.86 -4.59
N CYS A 28 -9.95 -7.48 -4.71
CA CYS A 28 -9.23 -7.57 -5.98
C CYS A 28 -10.01 -8.35 -7.04
N ALA A 29 -10.78 -9.36 -6.66
CA ALA A 29 -11.55 -10.16 -7.59
C ALA A 29 -12.78 -9.43 -8.16
N GLU A 30 -13.30 -8.44 -7.46
CA GLU A 30 -14.43 -7.61 -7.88
C GLU A 30 -14.05 -6.56 -8.95
N LEU A 31 -12.78 -6.18 -9.02
CA LEU A 31 -12.31 -5.09 -9.88
C LEU A 31 -11.40 -5.61 -10.99
N PRO A 32 -11.59 -5.17 -12.25
CA PRO A 32 -10.70 -5.56 -13.34
C PRO A 32 -9.37 -4.81 -13.24
N GLY A 33 -8.27 -5.53 -13.04
CA GLY A 33 -6.91 -4.97 -12.96
C GLY A 33 -5.85 -6.04 -13.21
N ASP A 34 -4.62 -5.58 -13.48
CA ASP A 34 -3.44 -6.44 -13.64
C ASP A 34 -2.51 -6.37 -12.42
N VAL A 35 -2.52 -5.22 -11.71
CA VAL A 35 -1.73 -4.95 -10.51
C VAL A 35 -2.64 -4.30 -9.47
N TYR A 36 -2.67 -4.84 -8.26
CA TYR A 36 -3.45 -4.33 -7.14
C TYR A 36 -2.54 -4.01 -5.97
N TYR A 37 -2.79 -2.88 -5.34
CA TYR A 37 -2.01 -2.40 -4.22
C TYR A 37 -2.95 -1.89 -3.11
N PRO A 38 -2.82 -2.33 -1.86
CA PRO A 38 -3.67 -1.87 -0.79
C PRO A 38 -3.27 -0.48 -0.30
N LEU A 39 -4.27 0.34 -0.04
CA LEU A 39 -4.14 1.58 0.69
C LEU A 39 -4.90 1.47 2.01
N ILE A 40 -4.29 1.93 3.07
CA ILE A 40 -4.88 1.95 4.40
C ILE A 40 -5.20 3.40 4.75
N SER A 41 -6.45 3.66 5.16
CA SER A 41 -6.82 5.00 5.59
C SER A 41 -6.14 5.36 6.90
N LYS A 42 -5.86 6.65 7.06
CA LYS A 42 -5.29 7.19 8.30
C LYS A 42 -6.19 6.86 9.48
N GLU A 43 -7.50 7.00 9.29
CA GLU A 43 -8.52 6.74 10.30
C GLU A 43 -8.47 5.29 10.80
N ALA A 44 -8.43 4.32 9.88
CA ALA A 44 -8.35 2.90 10.24
C ALA A 44 -7.05 2.59 11.00
N ASN A 45 -5.92 3.17 10.55
CA ASN A 45 -4.63 2.96 11.20
C ASN A 45 -4.58 3.58 12.60
N GLU A 46 -5.05 4.82 12.76
CA GLU A 46 -5.04 5.51 14.07
C GLU A 46 -6.03 4.89 15.06
N GLN A 47 -7.14 4.33 14.57
CA GLN A 47 -8.09 3.61 15.42
C GLN A 47 -7.48 2.34 16.02
N MET A 48 -6.74 1.57 15.21
CA MET A 48 -6.16 0.30 15.64
C MET A 48 -4.79 0.49 16.32
N TYR A 49 -3.96 1.37 15.76
CA TYR A 49 -2.58 1.60 16.20
C TYR A 49 -2.31 3.10 16.40
N PRO A 50 -2.88 3.75 17.43
CA PRO A 50 -2.76 5.21 17.65
C PRO A 50 -1.31 5.67 17.87
N GLU A 51 -0.43 4.78 18.34
CA GLU A 51 0.99 5.07 18.59
C GLU A 51 1.85 4.89 17.32
N SER A 52 1.27 4.39 16.20
CA SER A 52 1.99 4.11 14.96
C SER A 52 2.38 5.41 14.25
N GLN A 53 3.67 5.54 13.92
CA GLN A 53 4.18 6.68 13.14
C GLN A 53 4.33 6.28 11.67
N ARG A 54 3.33 6.62 10.85
CA ARG A 54 3.30 6.33 9.41
C ARG A 54 3.42 7.59 8.57
N THR A 55 3.95 7.42 7.37
CA THR A 55 3.94 8.46 6.36
C THR A 55 2.65 8.38 5.57
N TYR A 56 1.84 9.44 5.67
CA TYR A 56 0.58 9.54 4.97
C TYR A 56 0.67 10.49 3.78
N PHE A 57 -0.13 10.21 2.76
CA PHE A 57 -0.39 11.11 1.65
C PHE A 57 -1.89 11.39 1.54
N THR A 58 -2.22 12.58 1.05
CA THR A 58 -3.61 13.03 0.96
C THR A 58 -4.07 13.05 -0.48
N LEU A 59 -5.20 12.39 -0.74
CA LEU A 59 -5.96 12.46 -1.97
C LEU A 59 -7.28 13.19 -1.71
N LYS A 60 -8.08 13.42 -2.76
CA LYS A 60 -9.43 13.99 -2.59
C LYS A 60 -10.34 13.10 -1.73
N GLU A 61 -10.14 11.78 -1.83
CA GLU A 61 -10.96 10.76 -1.17
C GLU A 61 -10.56 10.53 0.30
N GLY A 62 -9.41 11.04 0.76
CA GLY A 62 -8.96 10.88 2.13
C GLY A 62 -7.45 10.90 2.29
N CYS A 63 -7.01 10.49 3.47
CA CYS A 63 -5.60 10.40 3.84
C CYS A 63 -5.20 8.93 3.97
N PHE A 64 -4.14 8.51 3.28
CA PHE A 64 -3.79 7.09 3.13
C PHE A 64 -2.30 6.86 3.35
N THR A 65 -1.97 5.62 3.73
CA THR A 65 -0.63 5.06 3.65
C THR A 65 -0.66 3.81 2.77
N GLY A 66 0.48 3.42 2.19
CA GLY A 66 0.59 2.20 1.39
C GLY A 66 0.68 0.95 2.26
N GLY A 67 0.23 -0.19 1.70
CA GLY A 67 0.46 -1.48 2.33
C GLY A 67 1.74 -2.17 1.84
N ASN A 68 2.01 -3.34 2.36
CA ASN A 68 3.25 -4.11 2.15
C ASN A 68 3.00 -5.40 1.35
N LEU A 69 2.00 -5.38 0.49
CA LEU A 69 1.71 -6.49 -0.41
C LEU A 69 1.22 -6.00 -1.79
N ILE A 70 1.39 -6.82 -2.80
CA ILE A 70 0.97 -6.55 -4.17
C ILE A 70 0.41 -7.83 -4.76
N LEU A 71 -0.79 -7.75 -5.37
CA LEU A 71 -1.30 -8.83 -6.20
C LEU A 71 -1.15 -8.43 -7.67
N ALA A 72 -0.41 -9.21 -8.46
CA ALA A 72 -0.14 -8.85 -9.84
C ALA A 72 -0.11 -10.06 -10.77
N SER A 73 -0.35 -9.83 -12.07
CA SER A 73 -0.11 -10.84 -13.09
C SER A 73 1.40 -11.09 -13.25
N PRO A 74 1.84 -12.33 -13.53
CA PRO A 74 3.27 -12.64 -13.75
C PRO A 74 3.92 -11.74 -14.79
N GLN A 75 3.21 -11.44 -15.89
CA GLN A 75 3.68 -10.56 -16.94
C GLN A 75 3.88 -9.12 -16.46
N ALA A 76 2.97 -8.61 -15.62
CA ALA A 76 3.12 -7.29 -15.04
C ALA A 76 4.36 -7.22 -14.14
N ILE A 77 4.62 -8.25 -13.33
CA ILE A 77 5.80 -8.31 -12.46
C ILE A 77 7.08 -8.28 -13.30
N ILE A 78 7.18 -9.15 -14.31
CA ILE A 78 8.38 -9.29 -15.16
C ILE A 78 8.63 -7.99 -15.94
N ASN A 79 7.60 -7.45 -16.58
CA ASN A 79 7.74 -6.32 -17.49
C ASN A 79 7.85 -4.98 -16.77
N SER A 80 7.37 -4.89 -15.51
CA SER A 80 7.48 -3.67 -14.70
C SER A 80 8.71 -3.65 -13.79
N ARG A 81 9.57 -4.67 -13.86
CA ARG A 81 10.78 -4.75 -13.03
C ARG A 81 11.66 -3.50 -13.13
N TRP A 82 11.82 -2.95 -14.32
CA TRP A 82 12.58 -1.72 -14.53
C TRP A 82 12.00 -0.51 -13.77
N VAL A 83 10.66 -0.43 -13.66
CA VAL A 83 9.99 0.63 -12.86
C VAL A 83 10.32 0.47 -11.39
N MET A 84 10.28 -0.77 -10.89
CA MET A 84 10.61 -1.08 -9.49
C MET A 84 12.08 -0.77 -9.20
N ASP A 85 12.99 -1.18 -10.07
CA ASP A 85 14.42 -0.92 -9.96
C ASP A 85 14.71 0.59 -10.01
N GLU A 86 14.05 1.33 -10.92
CA GLU A 86 14.18 2.77 -11.03
C GLU A 86 13.60 3.49 -9.81
N ALA A 87 12.40 3.13 -9.35
CA ALA A 87 11.79 3.71 -8.16
C ALA A 87 12.66 3.47 -6.91
N PHE A 88 13.20 2.26 -6.77
CA PHE A 88 14.10 1.92 -5.67
C PHE A 88 15.41 2.70 -5.73
N SER A 89 16.04 2.80 -6.91
CA SER A 89 17.30 3.54 -7.12
C SER A 89 17.13 5.05 -6.90
N GLN A 90 15.96 5.60 -7.23
CA GLN A 90 15.66 7.02 -7.15
C GLN A 90 15.01 7.46 -5.83
N ARG A 91 14.75 6.53 -4.87
CA ARG A 91 14.12 6.84 -3.58
C ARG A 91 14.79 7.99 -2.81
N LYS A 92 16.10 8.21 -3.03
CA LYS A 92 16.87 9.31 -2.44
C LYS A 92 16.90 10.60 -3.29
N LYS A 93 16.26 10.60 -4.47
CA LYS A 93 16.26 11.74 -5.41
C LYS A 93 14.82 12.06 -5.84
N PRO A 94 14.02 12.66 -4.94
CA PRO A 94 12.57 12.86 -5.16
C PRO A 94 12.24 13.63 -6.45
N TRP A 95 13.10 14.55 -6.92
CA TRP A 95 12.87 15.27 -8.20
C TRP A 95 12.88 14.37 -9.44
N LYS A 96 13.57 13.23 -9.41
CA LYS A 96 13.50 12.31 -10.55
C LYS A 96 12.18 11.54 -10.56
N LEU A 97 11.66 11.18 -9.39
CA LEU A 97 10.29 10.65 -9.26
C LEU A 97 9.26 11.69 -9.72
N VAL A 98 9.48 12.96 -9.35
CA VAL A 98 8.69 14.12 -9.83
C VAL A 98 8.64 14.19 -11.36
N ARG A 99 9.79 14.05 -12.02
CA ARG A 99 9.86 14.09 -13.49
C ARG A 99 9.12 12.91 -14.13
N MET A 100 9.17 11.73 -13.52
CA MET A 100 8.42 10.56 -13.95
C MET A 100 6.90 10.75 -13.82
N LEU A 101 6.46 11.41 -12.75
CA LEU A 101 5.05 11.63 -12.46
C LEU A 101 4.45 12.81 -13.27
N GLY A 102 5.26 13.79 -13.61
CA GLY A 102 4.84 14.98 -14.35
C GLY A 102 4.43 16.17 -13.45
N PHE A 103 4.71 17.39 -13.90
CA PHE A 103 4.53 18.61 -13.10
C PHE A 103 3.09 18.82 -12.63
N VAL A 104 2.09 18.63 -13.51
CA VAL A 104 0.67 18.82 -13.18
C VAL A 104 0.22 17.83 -12.10
N PHE A 105 0.71 16.58 -12.17
CA PHE A 105 0.42 15.56 -11.17
C PHE A 105 0.92 15.98 -9.78
N ILE A 106 2.15 16.49 -9.72
CA ILE A 106 2.77 16.92 -8.48
C ILE A 106 2.09 18.15 -7.90
N LEU A 107 1.73 19.13 -8.76
CA LEU A 107 0.98 20.29 -8.31
C LEU A 107 -0.36 19.87 -7.67
N LYS A 108 -1.09 18.93 -8.31
CA LYS A 108 -2.32 18.37 -7.74
C LYS A 108 -2.08 17.63 -6.44
N PHE A 109 -0.97 16.89 -6.33
CA PHE A 109 -0.60 16.18 -5.11
C PHE A 109 -0.30 17.14 -3.96
N ILE A 110 0.54 18.15 -4.19
CA ILE A 110 0.89 19.17 -3.17
C ILE A 110 -0.35 19.97 -2.74
N THR A 111 -1.22 20.30 -3.69
CA THR A 111 -2.46 21.06 -3.41
C THR A 111 -3.59 20.17 -2.87
N LYS A 112 -3.35 18.88 -2.62
CA LYS A 112 -4.35 17.89 -2.14
C LYS A 112 -5.56 17.76 -3.08
N ARG A 113 -5.35 18.01 -4.36
CA ARG A 113 -6.38 17.95 -5.43
C ARG A 113 -6.26 16.71 -6.32
N LEU A 114 -5.34 15.83 -6.01
CA LEU A 114 -5.18 14.57 -6.73
C LEU A 114 -6.25 13.58 -6.29
N SER A 115 -6.94 12.95 -7.25
CA SER A 115 -7.90 11.89 -6.96
C SER A 115 -7.28 10.49 -7.07
N MET A 116 -7.89 9.51 -6.43
CA MET A 116 -7.52 8.08 -6.53
C MET A 116 -7.47 7.62 -8.00
N GLY A 117 -8.51 7.95 -8.78
CA GLY A 117 -8.57 7.58 -10.20
C GLY A 117 -7.48 8.23 -11.06
N GLU A 118 -7.03 9.45 -10.73
CA GLU A 118 -5.88 10.07 -11.40
C GLU A 118 -4.57 9.38 -11.02
N LEU A 119 -4.42 8.97 -9.77
CA LEU A 119 -3.28 8.19 -9.28
C LEU A 119 -3.22 6.82 -9.98
N GLU A 120 -4.35 6.10 -10.08
CA GLU A 120 -4.46 4.83 -10.79
C GLU A 120 -4.10 4.96 -12.28
N LYS A 121 -4.63 5.97 -12.95
CA LYS A 121 -4.30 6.25 -14.36
C LYS A 121 -2.82 6.51 -14.54
N ARG A 122 -2.20 7.26 -13.64
CA ARG A 122 -0.78 7.56 -13.73
C ARG A 122 0.09 6.33 -13.44
N ALA A 123 -0.24 5.56 -12.41
CA ALA A 123 0.42 4.29 -12.10
C ALA A 123 0.31 3.32 -13.28
N SER A 124 -0.88 3.16 -13.85
CA SER A 124 -1.13 2.31 -15.02
C SER A 124 -0.31 2.74 -16.24
N SER A 125 -0.21 4.05 -16.48
CA SER A 125 0.59 4.60 -17.58
C SER A 125 2.09 4.31 -17.43
N ILE A 126 2.60 4.33 -16.19
CA ILE A 126 4.01 4.06 -15.90
C ILE A 126 4.30 2.56 -15.97
N LEU A 127 3.42 1.76 -15.42
CA LEU A 127 3.58 0.29 -15.38
C LEU A 127 3.34 -0.36 -16.75
N GLY A 128 2.54 0.27 -17.63
CA GLY A 128 2.02 -0.36 -18.85
C GLY A 128 0.95 -1.43 -18.59
N TYR A 129 0.42 -1.49 -17.38
CA TYR A 129 -0.59 -2.44 -16.89
C TYR A 129 -1.63 -1.72 -16.06
N LYS A 130 -2.86 -2.23 -16.03
CA LYS A 130 -3.93 -1.61 -15.25
C LYS A 130 -3.66 -1.79 -13.76
N GLY A 131 -3.25 -0.69 -13.10
CA GLY A 131 -3.12 -0.61 -11.64
C GLY A 131 -4.45 -0.23 -11.00
N VAL A 132 -4.74 -0.86 -9.86
CA VAL A 132 -5.95 -0.62 -9.05
C VAL A 132 -5.51 -0.49 -7.60
N PHE A 133 -5.98 0.54 -6.91
CA PHE A 133 -5.79 0.68 -5.47
C PHE A 133 -7.01 0.12 -4.73
N ILE A 134 -6.75 -0.67 -3.70
CA ILE A 134 -7.77 -1.27 -2.85
C ILE A 134 -7.71 -0.62 -1.47
N ILE A 135 -8.76 0.10 -1.08
CA ILE A 135 -8.83 0.63 0.28
C ILE A 135 -9.15 -0.54 1.21
N SER A 136 -8.19 -0.87 2.08
CA SER A 136 -8.33 -1.95 3.06
C SER A 136 -8.67 -1.40 4.44
N PRO A 137 -9.61 -2.04 5.16
CA PRO A 137 -9.89 -1.72 6.56
C PRO A 137 -8.86 -2.31 7.53
N TYR A 138 -7.89 -3.09 7.04
CA TYR A 138 -6.89 -3.82 7.85
C TYR A 138 -5.55 -3.09 7.88
N PRO A 139 -5.23 -2.33 8.95
CA PRO A 139 -3.96 -1.63 9.11
C PRO A 139 -2.74 -2.56 9.12
N GLU A 140 -2.93 -3.83 9.48
CA GLU A 140 -1.90 -4.86 9.53
C GLU A 140 -1.20 -5.05 8.18
N LEU A 141 -1.91 -4.83 7.08
CA LEU A 141 -1.33 -4.90 5.72
C LEU A 141 -0.30 -3.79 5.46
N GLY A 142 -0.32 -2.72 6.26
CA GLY A 142 0.60 -1.58 6.14
C GLY A 142 1.53 -1.43 7.36
N THR A 143 1.50 -2.34 8.33
CA THR A 143 2.28 -2.22 9.56
C THR A 143 3.55 -3.07 9.49
N ASP A 144 4.61 -2.47 8.93
CA ASP A 144 5.97 -3.03 8.87
C ASP A 144 6.81 -2.62 10.08
N VAL A 145 7.89 -3.38 10.34
CA VAL A 145 8.83 -3.15 11.44
C VAL A 145 10.14 -2.58 10.88
N ASP A 146 10.23 -1.25 10.81
CA ASP A 146 11.41 -0.54 10.33
C ASP A 146 12.23 0.10 11.47
N LYS A 147 11.59 0.37 12.62
CA LYS A 147 12.17 1.11 13.74
C LYS A 147 11.94 0.38 15.07
N PRO A 148 12.71 0.68 16.11
CA PRO A 148 12.48 0.11 17.45
C PRO A 148 11.05 0.36 17.98
N SER A 149 10.47 1.53 17.69
CA SER A 149 9.08 1.85 18.07
C SER A 149 8.05 0.91 17.41
N ASP A 150 8.30 0.51 16.16
CA ASP A 150 7.41 -0.42 15.45
C ASP A 150 7.50 -1.82 16.07
N LEU A 151 8.70 -2.23 16.51
CA LEU A 151 8.89 -3.48 17.22
C LEU A 151 8.17 -3.50 18.57
N GLU A 152 8.17 -2.39 19.30
CA GLU A 152 7.44 -2.26 20.57
C GLU A 152 5.93 -2.34 20.34
N LEU A 153 5.41 -1.66 19.33
CA LEU A 153 4.00 -1.73 18.92
C LEU A 153 3.60 -3.18 18.60
N VAL A 154 4.39 -3.87 17.79
CA VAL A 154 4.13 -5.26 17.41
C VAL A 154 4.17 -6.20 18.61
N ARG A 155 5.16 -6.05 19.50
CA ARG A 155 5.23 -6.83 20.74
C ARG A 155 4.00 -6.63 21.61
N LYS A 156 3.54 -5.38 21.75
CA LYS A 156 2.34 -5.03 22.49
C LYS A 156 1.09 -5.66 21.86
N ALA A 157 0.97 -5.60 20.52
CA ALA A 157 -0.16 -6.17 19.80
C ALA A 157 -0.21 -7.72 19.84
N LEU A 158 0.94 -8.39 19.84
CA LEU A 158 1.06 -9.83 19.90
C LEU A 158 1.10 -10.37 21.33
N SER A 159 1.28 -9.52 22.34
CA SER A 159 1.24 -9.97 23.73
C SER A 159 -0.16 -10.48 24.06
N PRO A 160 -0.29 -11.67 24.66
CA PRO A 160 -1.60 -12.15 25.12
C PRO A 160 -2.19 -11.09 26.05
N VAL A 161 -3.44 -10.71 25.81
CA VAL A 161 -4.19 -9.87 26.76
C VAL A 161 -4.12 -10.58 28.11
N GLN A 162 -3.33 -10.03 29.04
CA GLN A 162 -3.33 -10.54 30.41
C GLN A 162 -4.77 -10.44 30.89
N GLY A 163 -5.38 -11.61 31.05
CA GLY A 163 -6.77 -11.72 31.45
C GLY A 163 -7.02 -10.82 32.66
N LYS A 164 -8.07 -10.04 32.57
CA LYS A 164 -8.71 -9.54 33.76
C LYS A 164 -9.16 -10.78 34.53
N GLU A 165 -8.33 -11.18 35.48
CA GLU A 165 -8.81 -12.06 36.56
C GLU A 165 -9.90 -11.26 37.28
N ALA A 166 -11.09 -11.86 37.27
CA ALA A 166 -12.27 -11.37 37.96
C ALA A 166 -12.14 -11.62 39.47
#